data_41e28ac26ce56ba9b5af9cd2e5bfd559
#
_entry.id   41e28ac26ce56ba9b5af9cd2e5bfd559
#
_cell.length_a   1.000
_cell.length_b   1.000
_cell.length_c   1.000
_cell.angle_alpha   90.00
_cell.angle_beta   90.00
_cell.angle_gamma   90.00
#
_symmetry.space_group_name_H-M   'P 1'
#
loop_
_entity.id
_entity.type
_entity.pdbx_description
1 polymer ?
#
loop_
_entity_poly.entity_id
_entity_poly.type
_entity_poly.pdbx_seq_one_letter_code
_entity_poly.pdbx_strand_id
1 'polypeptide(L)'
;MQKHMDDVLQGYSAAVLAYGATSSGKTYTMSGNRASYSHRGLIPRALSQLFTVAEASTDRFIATTVTCLEIYNDQMYDLLADKLSEASNLHCLEDSGGGIDVKVRPQSMRPKSKDFRRTFCIT
;
A
#
# COMPACT_ATOMS: atom_id res chain seq x y z
N MET A 1 13.84 -6.55 3.78
CA MET A 1 12.44 -6.72 3.31
C MET A 1 11.74 -7.87 4.03
N GLN A 2 12.30 -9.09 4.02
CA GLN A 2 11.68 -10.25 4.69
C GLN A 2 11.29 -9.94 6.14
N LYS A 3 12.23 -9.47 6.95
CA LYS A 3 11.99 -9.13 8.37
C LYS A 3 10.80 -8.14 8.54
N HIS A 4 10.71 -7.08 7.73
CA HIS A 4 9.61 -6.12 7.82
C HIS A 4 8.26 -6.74 7.46
N MET A 5 8.23 -7.70 6.53
CA MET A 5 7.02 -8.45 6.21
C MET A 5 6.60 -9.36 7.37
N ASP A 6 7.57 -10.04 8.00
CA ASP A 6 7.33 -10.89 9.15
C ASP A 6 6.80 -10.07 10.34
N ASP A 7 7.38 -8.89 10.60
CA ASP A 7 6.91 -7.96 11.63
C ASP A 7 5.46 -7.51 11.36
N VAL A 8 5.15 -7.14 10.11
CA VAL A 8 3.79 -6.75 9.69
C VAL A 8 2.81 -7.89 9.90
N LEU A 9 3.16 -9.13 9.56
CA LEU A 9 2.31 -10.30 9.76
C LEU A 9 2.07 -10.62 11.25
N GLN A 10 3.01 -10.23 12.12
CA GLN A 10 2.87 -10.35 13.58
C GLN A 10 2.07 -9.21 14.23
N GLY A 11 1.76 -8.12 13.52
CA GLY A 11 0.97 -7.03 14.06
C GLY A 11 1.64 -5.68 14.10
N TYR A 12 2.91 -5.62 13.81
CA TYR A 12 3.65 -4.37 13.84
C TYR A 12 3.42 -3.53 12.57
N SER A 13 3.48 -2.22 12.71
CA SER A 13 3.49 -1.30 11.57
C SER A 13 4.90 -1.22 10.99
N ALA A 14 5.00 -1.17 9.67
CA ALA A 14 6.26 -0.95 8.98
C ALA A 14 6.07 0.09 7.87
N ALA A 15 7.08 0.94 7.67
CA ALA A 15 7.11 1.91 6.59
C ALA A 15 8.41 1.76 5.80
N VAL A 16 8.31 1.99 4.48
CA VAL A 16 9.47 2.04 3.59
C VAL A 16 9.42 3.37 2.86
N LEU A 17 10.49 4.15 2.99
CA LEU A 17 10.61 5.45 2.39
C LEU A 17 11.73 5.45 1.34
N ALA A 18 11.43 5.88 0.11
CA ALA A 18 12.41 6.16 -0.93
C ALA A 18 12.59 7.67 -1.07
N TYR A 19 13.78 8.18 -0.74
CA TYR A 19 14.11 9.59 -0.79
C TYR A 19 15.30 9.85 -1.73
N GLY A 20 15.29 10.98 -2.41
CA GLY A 20 16.39 11.38 -3.31
C GLY A 20 15.93 12.39 -4.36
N ALA A 21 16.88 12.91 -5.14
CA ALA A 21 16.63 13.84 -6.24
C ALA A 21 15.79 13.20 -7.36
N THR A 22 15.25 14.02 -8.25
CA THR A 22 14.59 13.54 -9.48
C THR A 22 15.55 12.63 -10.25
N SER A 23 15.03 11.56 -10.85
CA SER A 23 15.82 10.55 -11.57
C SER A 23 16.80 9.72 -10.74
N SER A 24 16.78 9.78 -9.41
CA SER A 24 17.63 8.97 -8.53
C SER A 24 17.22 7.48 -8.44
N GLY A 25 16.13 7.08 -9.10
CA GLY A 25 15.64 5.71 -9.09
C GLY A 25 14.61 5.38 -8.01
N LYS A 26 14.02 6.37 -7.31
CA LYS A 26 12.98 6.15 -6.30
C LYS A 26 11.85 5.26 -6.82
N THR A 27 11.24 5.63 -7.93
CA THR A 27 10.14 4.88 -8.55
C THR A 27 10.59 3.50 -9.02
N TYR A 28 11.80 3.37 -9.55
CA TYR A 28 12.35 2.08 -9.94
C TYR A 28 12.55 1.16 -8.71
N THR A 29 13.05 1.69 -7.61
CA THR A 29 13.20 0.93 -6.35
C THR A 29 11.85 0.48 -5.80
N MET A 30 10.87 1.36 -5.78
CA MET A 30 9.56 1.07 -5.21
C MET A 30 8.68 0.19 -6.12
N SER A 31 8.51 0.57 -7.39
CA SER A 31 7.62 -0.11 -8.35
C SER A 31 8.37 -1.06 -9.28
N GLY A 32 9.58 -0.72 -9.66
CA GLY A 32 10.39 -1.49 -10.60
C GLY A 32 9.94 -1.35 -12.05
N ASN A 33 10.36 -2.30 -12.87
CA ASN A 33 9.96 -2.42 -14.27
C ASN A 33 8.82 -3.44 -14.40
N ARG A 34 7.68 -3.00 -14.95
CA ARG A 34 6.50 -3.85 -15.16
C ARG A 34 6.71 -4.99 -16.17
N ALA A 35 7.61 -4.78 -17.14
CA ALA A 35 7.88 -5.73 -18.22
C ALA A 35 8.75 -6.93 -17.78
N SER A 36 9.44 -6.85 -16.63
CA SER A 36 10.37 -7.89 -16.21
C SER A 36 10.12 -8.28 -14.75
N TYR A 37 9.89 -9.57 -14.52
CA TYR A 37 9.68 -10.12 -13.17
C TYR A 37 10.91 -9.89 -12.26
N SER A 38 12.11 -10.07 -12.81
CA SER A 38 13.37 -9.90 -12.07
C SER A 38 13.63 -8.44 -11.64
N HIS A 39 13.05 -7.47 -12.35
CA HIS A 39 13.21 -6.04 -12.09
C HIS A 39 11.99 -5.42 -11.37
N ARG A 40 11.17 -6.23 -10.71
CA ARG A 40 10.09 -5.75 -9.85
C ARG A 40 10.66 -5.04 -8.62
N GLY A 41 10.05 -3.90 -8.26
CA GLY A 41 10.42 -3.14 -7.08
C GLY A 41 9.92 -3.75 -5.76
N LEU A 42 10.05 -3.00 -4.69
CA LEU A 42 9.69 -3.42 -3.34
C LEU A 42 8.18 -3.65 -3.19
N ILE A 43 7.34 -2.77 -3.75
CA ILE A 43 5.87 -2.86 -3.64
C ILE A 43 5.34 -4.18 -4.21
N PRO A 44 5.57 -4.53 -5.49
CA PRO A 44 5.03 -5.77 -6.05
C PRO A 44 5.62 -7.03 -5.39
N ARG A 45 6.84 -6.97 -4.87
CA ARG A 45 7.42 -8.09 -4.11
C ARG A 45 6.76 -8.28 -2.75
N ALA A 46 6.50 -7.18 -2.03
CA ALA A 46 5.80 -7.22 -0.75
C ALA A 46 4.37 -7.76 -0.91
N LEU A 47 3.64 -7.27 -1.91
CA LEU A 47 2.29 -7.76 -2.21
C LEU A 47 2.29 -9.25 -2.58
N SER A 48 3.23 -9.69 -3.43
CA SER A 48 3.35 -11.09 -3.81
C SER A 48 3.60 -11.99 -2.59
N GLN A 49 4.49 -11.59 -1.69
CA GLN A 49 4.77 -12.32 -0.45
C GLN A 49 3.54 -12.35 0.46
N LEU A 50 2.84 -11.23 0.62
CA LEU A 50 1.63 -11.13 1.42
C LEU A 50 0.55 -12.08 0.92
N PHE A 51 0.32 -12.13 -0.40
CA PHE A 51 -0.65 -13.05 -1.00
C PHE A 51 -0.24 -14.51 -0.82
N THR A 52 1.05 -14.83 -0.98
CA THR A 52 1.55 -16.19 -0.73
C THR A 52 1.26 -16.64 0.71
N VAL A 53 1.50 -15.77 1.69
CA VAL A 53 1.21 -16.07 3.10
C VAL A 53 -0.30 -16.16 3.35
N ALA A 54 -1.10 -15.27 2.74
CA ALA A 54 -2.56 -15.28 2.88
C ALA A 54 -3.18 -16.57 2.31
N GLU A 55 -2.68 -17.06 1.18
CA GLU A 55 -3.14 -18.31 0.57
C GLU A 55 -2.71 -19.55 1.37
N ALA A 56 -1.53 -19.51 1.97
CA ALA A 56 -1.02 -20.61 2.81
C ALA A 56 -1.66 -20.67 4.20
N SER A 57 -2.31 -19.59 4.65
CA SER A 57 -2.94 -19.52 5.98
C SER A 57 -4.28 -20.27 5.97
N THR A 58 -4.34 -21.39 6.70
CA THR A 58 -5.55 -22.20 6.85
C THR A 58 -6.35 -21.89 8.12
N ASP A 59 -5.69 -21.28 9.11
CA ASP A 59 -6.21 -20.98 10.44
C ASP A 59 -6.86 -19.60 10.57
N ARG A 60 -6.55 -18.70 9.62
CA ARG A 60 -7.03 -17.32 9.64
C ARG A 60 -7.25 -16.77 8.24
N PHE A 61 -8.17 -15.82 8.18
CA PHE A 61 -8.46 -15.06 6.97
C PHE A 61 -7.62 -13.77 6.94
N ILE A 62 -6.85 -13.56 5.89
CA ILE A 62 -6.08 -12.33 5.67
C ILE A 62 -6.75 -11.54 4.55
N ALA A 63 -7.45 -10.44 4.90
CA ALA A 63 -7.94 -9.48 3.93
C ALA A 63 -6.88 -8.39 3.72
N THR A 64 -6.51 -8.13 2.48
CA THR A 64 -5.56 -7.09 2.12
C THR A 64 -6.30 -5.93 1.47
N THR A 65 -6.12 -4.74 2.02
CA THR A 65 -6.63 -3.49 1.45
C THR A 65 -5.46 -2.64 0.98
N VAL A 66 -5.55 -2.09 -0.21
CA VAL A 66 -4.55 -1.20 -0.79
C VAL A 66 -5.17 0.16 -1.02
N THR A 67 -4.47 1.21 -0.61
CA THR A 67 -4.76 2.60 -0.95
C THR A 67 -3.55 3.17 -1.67
N CYS A 68 -3.77 4.05 -2.64
CA CYS A 68 -2.69 4.70 -3.38
C CYS A 68 -2.98 6.20 -3.49
N LEU A 69 -2.18 6.99 -2.79
CA LEU A 69 -2.33 8.42 -2.70
C LEU A 69 -1.16 9.12 -3.40
N GLU A 70 -1.45 10.13 -4.17
CA GLU A 70 -0.46 11.07 -4.71
C GLU A 70 -0.68 12.44 -4.12
N ILE A 71 0.39 13.11 -3.69
CA ILE A 71 0.38 14.52 -3.30
C ILE A 71 1.16 15.30 -4.37
N TYR A 72 0.46 16.15 -5.07
CA TYR A 72 1.05 16.99 -6.10
C TYR A 72 0.50 18.42 -6.00
N ASN A 73 1.40 19.41 -5.92
CA ASN A 73 1.05 20.83 -5.83
C ASN A 73 0.03 21.13 -4.72
N ASP A 74 0.30 20.64 -3.50
CA ASP A 74 -0.54 20.76 -2.30
C ASP A 74 -1.96 20.16 -2.43
N GLN A 75 -2.20 19.38 -3.46
CA GLN A 75 -3.45 18.65 -3.66
C GLN A 75 -3.23 17.13 -3.51
N MET A 76 -4.24 16.45 -3.00
CA MET A 76 -4.23 15.01 -2.81
C MET A 76 -5.09 14.32 -3.86
N TYR A 77 -4.58 13.23 -4.42
CA TYR A 77 -5.25 12.45 -5.45
C TYR A 77 -5.28 10.98 -5.06
N ASP A 78 -6.47 10.37 -5.11
CA ASP A 78 -6.61 8.91 -5.03
C ASP A 78 -6.33 8.31 -6.42
N LEU A 79 -5.20 7.62 -6.56
CA LEU A 79 -4.80 6.99 -7.82
C LEU A 79 -5.59 5.71 -8.14
N LEU A 80 -6.43 5.24 -7.23
CA LEU A 80 -7.28 4.06 -7.42
C LEU A 80 -8.75 4.43 -7.63
N ALA A 81 -9.09 5.72 -7.68
CA ALA A 81 -10.44 6.18 -7.94
C ALA A 81 -10.86 5.90 -9.39
N ASP A 82 -12.09 5.41 -9.58
CA ASP A 82 -12.63 5.09 -10.91
C ASP A 82 -12.88 6.33 -11.78
N LYS A 83 -13.05 7.50 -11.15
CA LYS A 83 -13.29 8.77 -11.83
C LYS A 83 -12.33 9.85 -11.37
N LEU A 84 -11.79 10.61 -12.31
CA LEU A 84 -10.89 11.75 -12.04
C LEU A 84 -11.56 12.80 -11.11
N SER A 85 -12.88 12.99 -11.19
CA SER A 85 -13.63 13.93 -10.33
C SER A 85 -13.73 13.48 -8.88
N GLU A 86 -13.58 12.18 -8.61
CA GLU A 86 -13.57 11.63 -7.25
C GLU A 86 -12.16 11.59 -6.67
N ALA A 87 -11.15 11.59 -7.54
CA ALA A 87 -9.74 11.50 -7.16
C ALA A 87 -9.22 12.77 -6.45
N SER A 88 -9.82 13.94 -6.70
CA SER A 88 -9.32 15.24 -6.22
C SER A 88 -10.05 15.80 -4.99
N ASN A 89 -11.03 15.08 -4.42
CA ASN A 89 -11.80 15.53 -3.25
C ASN A 89 -11.34 14.86 -1.94
N LEU A 90 -10.05 14.66 -1.80
CA LEU A 90 -9.49 14.09 -0.58
C LEU A 90 -9.22 15.19 0.44
N HIS A 91 -9.66 14.97 1.66
CA HIS A 91 -9.39 15.83 2.79
C HIS A 91 -8.58 15.09 3.85
N CYS A 92 -7.54 15.74 4.32
CA CYS A 92 -6.78 15.30 5.47
C CYS A 92 -7.52 15.78 6.73
N LEU A 93 -7.85 14.86 7.61
CA LEU A 93 -8.46 15.16 8.90
C LEU A 93 -7.48 14.73 10.00
N GLU A 94 -7.25 15.62 10.94
CA GLU A 94 -6.53 15.29 12.15
C GLU A 94 -7.51 14.67 13.15
N ASP A 95 -7.18 13.49 13.65
CA ASP A 95 -7.96 12.85 14.70
C ASP A 95 -7.66 13.47 16.07
N SER A 96 -8.50 13.18 17.08
CA SER A 96 -8.34 13.69 18.44
C SER A 96 -7.06 13.21 19.14
N GLY A 97 -6.33 12.27 18.59
CA GLY A 97 -5.05 11.73 19.07
C GLY A 97 -3.83 12.31 18.35
N GLY A 98 -4.01 13.27 17.43
CA GLY A 98 -2.93 13.84 16.60
C GLY A 98 -2.54 12.96 15.42
N GLY A 99 -3.31 11.92 15.12
CA GLY A 99 -3.18 11.10 13.92
C GLY A 99 -3.77 11.80 12.70
N ILE A 100 -3.20 11.55 11.54
CA ILE A 100 -3.71 12.06 10.27
C ILE A 100 -4.55 10.97 9.60
N ASP A 101 -5.85 11.22 9.43
CA ASP A 101 -6.75 10.35 8.68
C ASP A 101 -7.04 10.94 7.30
N VAL A 102 -6.69 10.19 6.26
CA VAL A 102 -6.99 10.55 4.87
C VAL A 102 -8.09 9.62 4.38
N LYS A 103 -9.26 10.16 4.11
CA LYS A 103 -10.40 9.39 3.59
C LYS A 103 -10.18 9.01 2.12
N VAL A 104 -9.35 7.99 1.90
CA VAL A 104 -9.16 7.34 0.61
C VAL A 104 -10.12 6.16 0.49
N ARG A 105 -10.70 5.91 -0.66
CA ARG A 105 -11.50 4.68 -0.88
C ARG A 105 -10.59 3.46 -0.92
N PRO A 106 -10.67 2.56 0.06
CA PRO A 106 -9.85 1.36 0.04
C PRO A 106 -10.36 0.38 -1.03
N GLN A 107 -9.51 0.00 -1.96
CA GLN A 107 -9.82 -1.13 -2.84
C GLN A 107 -9.46 -2.44 -2.13
N SER A 108 -10.45 -3.27 -1.86
CA SER A 108 -10.25 -4.59 -1.27
C SER A 108 -9.79 -5.58 -2.34
N MET A 109 -8.55 -5.99 -2.28
CA MET A 109 -8.08 -7.16 -3.01
C MET A 109 -8.49 -8.40 -2.22
N ARG A 110 -9.38 -9.24 -2.75
CA ARG A 110 -9.83 -10.46 -2.10
C ARG A 110 -8.99 -11.66 -2.51
N PRO A 111 -8.24 -12.28 -1.61
CA PRO A 111 -8.10 -13.73 -1.62
C PRO A 111 -9.34 -14.34 -0.95
N LYS A 112 -9.74 -15.50 -1.41
CA LYS A 112 -10.90 -16.23 -0.88
C LYS A 112 -10.60 -16.74 0.53
N SER A 113 -11.40 -16.36 1.51
CA SER A 113 -11.63 -16.90 2.87
C SER A 113 -10.96 -16.26 4.09
N LYS A 114 -11.81 -16.00 5.09
CA LYS A 114 -11.80 -15.77 6.57
C LYS A 114 -10.89 -14.72 7.23
N ASP A 115 -11.55 -13.75 7.80
CA ASP A 115 -11.27 -12.52 8.59
C ASP A 115 -9.90 -12.24 9.26
N PHE A 116 -9.09 -11.40 8.58
CA PHE A 116 -8.19 -10.42 9.21
C PHE A 116 -8.03 -9.21 8.28
N ARG A 117 -8.37 -8.00 8.72
CA ARG A 117 -8.23 -6.78 7.91
C ARG A 117 -6.94 -6.05 8.26
N ARG A 118 -6.09 -5.80 7.28
CA ARG A 118 -4.98 -4.84 7.39
C ARG A 118 -4.96 -3.91 6.19
N THR A 119 -4.80 -2.64 6.47
CA THR A 119 -4.70 -1.57 5.46
C THR A 119 -3.23 -1.31 5.15
N PHE A 120 -2.86 -1.36 3.88
CA PHE A 120 -1.57 -0.90 3.38
C PHE A 120 -1.78 0.43 2.68
N CYS A 121 -1.05 1.46 3.10
CA CYS A 121 -1.02 2.75 2.44
C CYS A 121 0.26 2.84 1.60
N ILE A 122 0.13 3.18 0.31
CA ILE A 122 1.24 3.47 -0.59
C ILE A 122 1.11 4.95 -0.93
N THR A 123 2.05 5.75 -0.43
CA THR A 123 2.11 7.21 -0.63
C THR A 123 3.23 7.54 -1.59
#